data_6f56dd16e991f9f5a0a647f86605bd71
#
_entry.id   6f56dd16e991f9f5a0a647f86605bd71
#
_cell.length_a   1.000
_cell.length_b   1.000
_cell.length_c   1.000
_cell.angle_alpha   90.00
_cell.angle_beta   90.00
_cell.angle_gamma   90.00
#
_symmetry.space_group_name_H-M   'P 1'
#
loop_
_entity.id
_entity.type
_entity.pdbx_description
1 polymer ?
#
loop_
_entity_poly.entity_id
_entity_poly.type
_entity_poly.pdbx_seq_one_letter_code
_entity_poly.pdbx_strand_id
1 'polypeptide(L)'
;MEFLTTLLTFLVEAYDSGLGAGIAEGLKYIGAGFAVFKGFAAALGEANIAAHAVDSIARQPEMAGNIRITMLIGQAVSETTGLYGVIIAILLLFI
;
A
#
# COMPACT_ATOMS: atom_id res chain seq x y z
N MET A 1 -15.78 33.57 25.79
CA MET A 1 -16.04 32.23 26.38
C MET A 1 -17.28 31.57 25.78
N GLU A 2 -18.33 32.34 25.51
CA GLU A 2 -19.54 31.78 24.90
C GLU A 2 -19.28 31.15 23.53
N PHE A 3 -18.41 31.77 22.71
CA PHE A 3 -18.06 31.22 21.41
C PHE A 3 -17.42 29.84 21.55
N LEU A 4 -16.48 29.68 22.48
CA LEU A 4 -15.82 28.40 22.72
C LEU A 4 -16.82 27.35 23.20
N THR A 5 -17.70 27.71 24.13
CA THR A 5 -18.72 26.80 24.64
C THR A 5 -19.66 26.36 23.54
N THR A 6 -20.11 27.29 22.70
CA THR A 6 -20.99 26.99 21.57
C THR A 6 -20.29 26.08 20.58
N LEU A 7 -19.03 26.35 20.26
CA LEU A 7 -18.25 25.54 19.34
C LEU A 7 -18.07 24.12 19.88
N LEU A 8 -17.72 24.00 21.17
CA LEU A 8 -17.55 22.68 21.78
C LEU A 8 -18.85 21.90 21.80
N THR A 9 -19.98 22.56 22.11
CA THR A 9 -21.30 21.91 22.08
C THR A 9 -21.62 21.41 20.68
N PHE A 10 -21.38 22.24 19.66
CA PHE A 10 -21.60 21.86 18.27
C PHE A 10 -20.76 20.64 17.88
N LEU A 11 -19.49 20.63 18.28
CA LEU A 11 -18.61 19.51 17.97
C LEU A 11 -19.05 18.22 18.66
N VAL A 12 -19.49 18.32 19.92
CA VAL A 12 -19.98 17.15 20.65
C VAL A 12 -21.26 16.61 20.01
N GLU A 13 -22.21 17.50 19.68
CA GLU A 13 -23.45 17.11 19.02
C GLU A 13 -23.17 16.47 17.66
N ALA A 14 -22.26 17.04 16.89
CA ALA A 14 -21.86 16.48 15.59
C ALA A 14 -21.26 15.09 15.76
N TYR A 15 -20.43 14.90 16.77
CA TYR A 15 -19.84 13.60 17.06
C TYR A 15 -20.92 12.60 17.47
N ASP A 16 -21.81 13.01 18.38
CA ASP A 16 -22.89 12.14 18.87
C ASP A 16 -23.88 11.76 17.78
N SER A 17 -24.01 12.60 16.74
CA SER A 17 -24.91 12.30 15.60
C SER A 17 -24.35 11.26 14.64
N GLY A 18 -23.13 10.75 14.91
CA GLY A 18 -22.48 9.75 14.06
C GLY A 18 -21.44 10.32 13.12
N LEU A 19 -21.22 11.63 13.14
CA LEU A 19 -20.19 12.25 12.26
C LEU A 19 -18.80 11.71 12.58
N GLY A 20 -18.47 11.56 13.86
CA GLY A 20 -17.20 11.01 14.28
C GLY A 20 -17.01 9.58 13.78
N ALA A 21 -18.04 8.76 13.86
CA ALA A 21 -18.00 7.38 13.37
C ALA A 21 -17.83 7.34 11.86
N GLY A 22 -18.53 8.23 11.14
CA GLY A 22 -18.41 8.34 9.68
C GLY A 22 -17.03 8.76 9.25
N ILE A 23 -16.41 9.71 9.95
CA ILE A 23 -15.05 10.14 9.66
C ILE A 23 -14.06 9.01 9.92
N ALA A 24 -14.22 8.31 11.04
CA ALA A 24 -13.36 7.18 11.38
C ALA A 24 -13.44 6.08 10.33
N GLU A 25 -14.63 5.76 9.86
CA GLU A 25 -14.83 4.77 8.81
C GLU A 25 -14.22 5.23 7.49
N GLY A 26 -14.41 6.49 7.12
CA GLY A 26 -13.79 7.06 5.92
C GLY A 26 -12.27 7.01 5.97
N LEU A 27 -11.67 7.32 7.12
CA LEU A 27 -10.23 7.23 7.32
C LEU A 27 -9.73 5.80 7.21
N LYS A 28 -10.53 4.83 7.61
CA LYS A 28 -10.22 3.42 7.46
C LYS A 28 -10.06 3.04 5.98
N TYR A 29 -10.98 3.48 5.14
CA TYR A 29 -10.90 3.22 3.70
C TYR A 29 -9.70 3.92 3.08
N ILE A 30 -9.43 5.15 3.47
CA ILE A 30 -8.25 5.88 3.00
C ILE A 30 -6.97 5.16 3.43
N GLY A 31 -6.91 4.72 4.69
CA GLY A 31 -5.77 3.96 5.20
C GLY A 31 -5.54 2.66 4.44
N ALA A 32 -6.62 1.95 4.10
CA ALA A 32 -6.54 0.73 3.29
C ALA A 32 -5.97 1.03 1.90
N GLY A 33 -6.41 2.12 1.29
CA GLY A 33 -5.88 2.56 0.00
C GLY A 33 -4.38 2.88 0.06
N PHE A 34 -3.95 3.57 1.10
CA PHE A 34 -2.52 3.86 1.29
C PHE A 34 -1.72 2.59 1.53
N ALA A 35 -2.26 1.64 2.27
CA ALA A 35 -1.59 0.37 2.51
C ALA A 35 -1.36 -0.40 1.21
N VAL A 36 -2.35 -0.45 0.34
CA VAL A 36 -2.23 -1.10 -0.97
C VAL A 36 -1.28 -0.32 -1.89
N PHE A 37 -1.29 1.01 -1.80
CA PHE A 37 -0.42 1.85 -2.62
C PHE A 37 1.06 1.53 -2.42
N LYS A 38 1.43 0.99 -1.28
CA LYS A 38 2.79 0.51 -1.04
C LYS A 38 3.25 -0.49 -2.11
N GLY A 39 2.32 -1.22 -2.71
CA GLY A 39 2.62 -2.14 -3.81
C GLY A 39 3.20 -1.45 -5.04
N PHE A 40 2.97 -0.14 -5.19
CA PHE A 40 3.56 0.63 -6.28
C PHE A 40 5.08 0.58 -6.25
N ALA A 41 5.68 0.74 -5.06
CA ALA A 41 7.13 0.67 -4.91
C ALA A 41 7.67 -0.73 -5.23
N ALA A 42 6.94 -1.77 -4.78
CA ALA A 42 7.31 -3.16 -5.10
C ALA A 42 7.26 -3.40 -6.61
N ALA A 43 6.23 -2.90 -7.28
CA ALA A 43 6.07 -3.04 -8.72
C ALA A 43 7.20 -2.36 -9.48
N LEU A 44 7.62 -1.17 -9.05
CA LEU A 44 8.77 -0.48 -9.66
C LEU A 44 10.06 -1.27 -9.46
N GLY A 45 10.25 -1.84 -8.27
CA GLY A 45 11.42 -2.68 -8.00
C GLY A 45 11.45 -3.91 -8.89
N GLU A 46 10.30 -4.57 -9.05
CA GLU A 46 10.19 -5.74 -9.92
C GLU A 46 10.44 -5.39 -11.38
N ALA A 47 9.91 -4.27 -11.84
CA ALA A 47 10.13 -3.81 -13.21
C ALA A 47 11.61 -3.50 -13.45
N ASN A 48 12.28 -2.92 -12.47
CA ASN A 48 13.69 -2.61 -12.55
C ASN A 48 14.54 -3.89 -12.63
N ILE A 49 14.19 -4.89 -11.82
CA ILE A 49 14.84 -6.20 -11.86
C ILE A 49 14.67 -6.83 -13.25
N ALA A 50 13.46 -6.80 -13.79
CA ALA A 50 13.17 -7.37 -15.10
C ALA A 50 13.94 -6.66 -16.22
N ALA A 51 14.01 -5.34 -16.17
CA ALA A 51 14.73 -4.55 -17.17
C ALA A 51 16.20 -4.91 -17.19
N HIS A 52 16.84 -5.02 -16.03
CA HIS A 52 18.25 -5.41 -15.93
C HIS A 52 18.46 -6.84 -16.39
N ALA A 53 17.53 -7.75 -16.08
CA ALA A 53 17.61 -9.14 -16.49
C ALA A 53 17.56 -9.26 -18.02
N VAL A 54 16.65 -8.53 -18.65
CA VAL A 54 16.52 -8.54 -20.12
C VAL A 54 17.81 -8.04 -20.76
N ASP A 55 18.40 -6.96 -20.26
CA ASP A 55 19.66 -6.44 -20.75
C ASP A 55 20.80 -7.45 -20.59
N SER A 56 20.84 -8.13 -19.45
CA SER A 56 21.87 -9.12 -19.16
C SER A 56 21.75 -10.33 -20.08
N ILE A 57 20.54 -10.78 -20.35
CA ILE A 57 20.29 -11.90 -21.28
C ILE A 57 20.74 -11.52 -22.69
N ALA A 58 20.51 -10.29 -23.09
CA ALA A 58 20.94 -9.81 -24.41
C ALA A 58 22.46 -9.86 -24.57
N ARG A 59 23.18 -9.58 -23.47
CA ARG A 59 24.66 -9.62 -23.49
C ARG A 59 25.23 -11.02 -23.32
N GLN A 60 24.52 -11.88 -22.60
CA GLN A 60 24.96 -13.23 -22.27
C GLN A 60 23.82 -14.23 -22.51
N PRO A 61 23.48 -14.49 -23.79
CA PRO A 61 22.36 -15.39 -24.10
C PRO A 61 22.51 -16.80 -23.51
N GLU A 62 23.76 -17.27 -23.37
CA GLU A 62 24.05 -18.60 -22.83
C GLU A 62 23.71 -18.69 -21.33
N MET A 63 23.56 -17.55 -20.64
CA MET A 63 23.20 -17.51 -19.23
C MET A 63 21.73 -17.21 -19.01
N ALA A 64 20.91 -17.19 -20.05
CA ALA A 64 19.50 -16.80 -19.98
C ALA A 64 18.74 -17.55 -18.90
N GLY A 65 18.95 -18.86 -18.76
CA GLY A 65 18.25 -19.66 -17.74
C GLY A 65 18.59 -19.23 -16.33
N ASN A 66 19.87 -19.04 -16.04
CA ASN A 66 20.30 -18.61 -14.70
C ASN A 66 19.83 -17.19 -14.37
N ILE A 67 19.90 -16.30 -15.34
CA ILE A 67 19.46 -14.91 -15.17
C ILE A 67 17.95 -14.87 -14.90
N ARG A 68 17.17 -15.68 -15.63
CA ARG A 68 15.72 -15.73 -15.43
C ARG A 68 15.35 -16.21 -14.03
N ILE A 69 16.04 -17.24 -13.54
CA ILE A 69 15.78 -17.76 -12.19
C ILE A 69 16.13 -16.72 -11.14
N THR A 70 17.29 -16.07 -11.27
CA THR A 70 17.71 -15.01 -10.35
C THR A 70 16.71 -13.85 -10.37
N MET A 71 16.23 -13.47 -11.54
CA MET A 71 15.22 -12.44 -11.72
C MET A 71 13.94 -12.79 -10.96
N LEU A 72 13.44 -14.03 -11.14
CA LEU A 72 12.21 -14.46 -10.49
C LEU A 72 12.34 -14.47 -8.97
N ILE A 73 13.48 -14.89 -8.46
CA ILE A 73 13.72 -14.87 -7.01
C ILE A 73 13.72 -13.43 -6.49
N GLY A 74 14.40 -12.54 -7.18
CA GLY A 74 14.42 -11.12 -6.79
C GLY A 74 13.05 -10.48 -6.84
N GLN A 75 12.27 -10.79 -7.87
CA GLN A 75 10.91 -10.28 -8.01
C GLN A 75 10.00 -10.82 -6.91
N ALA A 76 10.12 -12.10 -6.56
CA ALA A 76 9.33 -12.70 -5.50
C ALA A 76 9.59 -12.05 -4.15
N VAL A 77 10.86 -11.78 -3.83
CA VAL A 77 11.22 -11.10 -2.60
C VAL A 77 10.66 -9.67 -2.58
N SER A 78 10.76 -8.97 -3.69
CA SER A 78 10.22 -7.62 -3.82
C SER A 78 8.70 -7.61 -3.65
N GLU A 79 8.00 -8.55 -4.27
CA GLU A 79 6.53 -8.66 -4.18
C GLU A 79 6.07 -8.94 -2.76
N THR A 80 6.83 -9.68 -1.98
CA THR A 80 6.47 -10.02 -0.60
C THR A 80 6.20 -8.76 0.23
N THR A 81 6.99 -7.71 0.04
CA THR A 81 6.76 -6.45 0.77
C THR A 81 5.48 -5.76 0.34
N GLY A 82 5.09 -5.88 -0.92
CA GLY A 82 3.82 -5.36 -1.43
C GLY A 82 2.62 -6.09 -0.85
N LEU A 83 2.75 -7.41 -0.68
CA LEU A 83 1.68 -8.24 -0.11
C LEU A 83 1.37 -7.85 1.34
N TYR A 84 2.33 -7.39 2.11
CA TYR A 84 2.07 -6.92 3.48
C TYR A 84 1.07 -5.78 3.47
N GLY A 85 1.14 -4.87 2.50
CA GLY A 85 0.19 -3.78 2.36
C GLY A 85 -1.22 -4.28 2.08
N VAL A 86 -1.36 -5.32 1.26
CA VAL A 86 -2.67 -5.93 0.97
C VAL A 86 -3.27 -6.55 2.22
N ILE A 87 -2.46 -7.25 3.02
CA ILE A 87 -2.90 -7.86 4.26
C ILE A 87 -3.42 -6.78 5.22
N ILE A 88 -2.66 -5.69 5.37
CA ILE A 88 -3.06 -4.57 6.23
C ILE A 88 -4.38 -3.95 5.73
N ALA A 89 -4.52 -3.77 4.42
CA ALA A 89 -5.73 -3.22 3.83
C ALA A 89 -6.95 -4.10 4.14
N ILE A 90 -6.80 -5.41 3.99
CA ILE A 90 -7.88 -6.36 4.30
C ILE A 90 -8.26 -6.28 5.78
N LEU A 91 -7.26 -6.26 6.66
CA LEU A 91 -7.53 -6.14 8.09
C LEU A 91 -8.28 -4.85 8.43
N LEU A 92 -7.88 -3.73 7.82
CA LEU A 92 -8.54 -2.45 8.05
C LEU A 92 -9.99 -2.47 7.57
N LEU A 93 -10.27 -3.10 6.44
CA LEU A 93 -11.62 -3.11 5.87
C LEU A 93 -12.58 -4.00 6.65
N PHE A 94 -12.08 -5.05 7.30
CA PHE A 94 -12.93 -6.04 8.00
C PHE A 94 -12.89 -5.93 9.52
N ILE A 95 -12.13 -5.02 10.07
CA ILE A 95 -12.13 -4.68 11.49
C ILE A 95 -12.90 -3.38 11.69
#